data_0de7831ec90ebc2d67fcac6b3ed35da5
#
_entry.id   0de7831ec90ebc2d67fcac6b3ed35da5
#
_cell.length_a   1.000
_cell.length_b   1.000
_cell.length_c   1.000
_cell.angle_alpha   90.00
_cell.angle_beta   90.00
_cell.angle_gamma   90.00
#
_symmetry.space_group_name_H-M   'P 1'
#
loop_
_entity.id
_entity.type
_entity.pdbx_description
1 polymer ?
#
loop_
_entity_poly.entity_id
_entity_poly.type
_entity_poly.pdbx_seq_one_letter_code
_entity_poly.pdbx_strand_id
1 'polypeptide(L)'
;MKKLFQIFCLILTTGLFAQTNFIENKTPSTKRVILLDAGHGGTDTGVKKDEFQEKDIALKIAEIIQEKNPFTDVDFVLLRKGDEQIINTSRAKMINEIKPDLVLSIHANYNVKDSKKGTEIHLSPLNPTFEECKILGEKIGKNISSLGFENLGIVETNSKILRDSQVPIIMIEIGYLTNDDDRKILTNESNYPKIADKIFEALKN
;
A
#
# COMPACT_ATOMS: atom_id res chain seq x y z
N MET A 1 8.16 -25.17 92.01
CA MET A 1 7.83 -24.03 91.17
C MET A 1 8.47 -24.23 89.85
N LYS A 2 7.76 -24.78 88.82
CA LYS A 2 8.27 -25.03 87.46
C LYS A 2 7.76 -23.95 86.54
N LYS A 3 8.65 -23.13 85.99
CA LYS A 3 8.28 -22.11 84.97
C LYS A 3 8.20 -22.80 83.59
N LEU A 4 7.05 -22.77 83.01
CA LEU A 4 6.77 -23.23 81.66
C LEU A 4 7.15 -22.14 80.66
N PHE A 5 8.13 -22.43 79.76
CA PHE A 5 8.56 -21.52 78.70
C PHE A 5 7.83 -21.90 77.43
N GLN A 6 6.89 -21.05 77.00
CA GLN A 6 6.21 -21.21 75.72
C GLN A 6 7.03 -20.59 74.63
N ILE A 7 7.50 -21.43 73.72
CA ILE A 7 8.20 -21.00 72.48
C ILE A 7 7.12 -20.74 71.43
N PHE A 8 6.98 -19.50 71.02
CA PHE A 8 6.07 -19.08 69.93
C PHE A 8 6.81 -19.22 68.63
N CYS A 9 6.53 -20.28 67.84
CA CYS A 9 7.08 -20.48 66.49
C CYS A 9 6.29 -19.61 65.51
N LEU A 10 6.95 -18.51 65.05
CA LEU A 10 6.42 -17.65 64.00
C LEU A 10 6.76 -18.30 62.67
N ILE A 11 5.77 -18.91 62.00
CA ILE A 11 5.89 -19.45 60.65
C ILE A 11 5.74 -18.29 59.64
N LEU A 12 6.88 -17.85 59.07
CA LEU A 12 6.91 -16.90 58.00
C LEU A 12 6.61 -17.64 56.67
N THR A 13 5.39 -17.57 56.17
CA THR A 13 5.04 -18.05 54.83
C THR A 13 5.45 -17.01 53.81
N THR A 14 6.59 -17.19 53.19
CA THR A 14 6.98 -16.42 52.00
C THR A 14 6.20 -16.94 50.81
N GLY A 15 5.13 -16.20 50.48
CA GLY A 15 4.40 -16.44 49.23
C GLY A 15 5.26 -16.12 48.02
N LEU A 16 5.77 -17.14 47.33
CA LEU A 16 6.37 -16.99 46.00
C LEU A 16 5.25 -16.63 45.01
N PHE A 17 5.12 -15.35 44.70
CA PHE A 17 4.36 -14.93 43.54
C PHE A 17 5.16 -15.31 42.29
N ALA A 18 4.85 -16.46 41.71
CA ALA A 18 5.30 -16.78 40.37
C ALA A 18 4.64 -15.78 39.41
N GLN A 19 5.38 -14.75 39.00
CA GLN A 19 5.01 -13.95 37.83
C GLN A 19 5.14 -14.85 36.59
N THR A 20 4.03 -15.42 36.17
CA THR A 20 3.93 -16.02 34.85
C THR A 20 3.96 -14.88 33.84
N ASN A 21 5.14 -14.58 33.32
CA ASN A 21 5.27 -13.78 32.10
C ASN A 21 4.62 -14.59 30.99
N PHE A 22 3.36 -14.27 30.68
CA PHE A 22 2.74 -14.66 29.42
C PHE A 22 3.54 -13.95 28.32
N ILE A 23 4.59 -14.61 27.82
CA ILE A 23 5.12 -14.28 26.51
C ILE A 23 4.00 -14.68 25.55
N GLU A 24 3.22 -13.70 25.15
CA GLU A 24 2.29 -13.83 24.04
C GLU A 24 3.16 -14.18 22.81
N ASN A 25 3.29 -15.48 22.54
CA ASN A 25 3.89 -15.96 21.30
C ASN A 25 2.96 -15.49 20.17
N LYS A 26 3.17 -14.25 19.73
CA LYS A 26 2.56 -13.73 18.53
C LYS A 26 3.07 -14.61 17.41
N THR A 27 2.28 -15.59 17.02
CA THR A 27 2.51 -16.36 15.79
C THR A 27 2.77 -15.34 14.69
N PRO A 28 3.85 -15.42 13.92
CA PRO A 28 4.08 -14.51 12.81
C PRO A 28 2.80 -14.49 11.98
N SER A 29 2.28 -13.32 11.66
CA SER A 29 1.14 -13.21 10.76
C SER A 29 1.52 -13.93 9.47
N THR A 30 0.76 -14.95 9.10
CA THR A 30 0.96 -15.69 7.84
C THR A 30 0.37 -14.93 6.66
N LYS A 31 -0.17 -13.73 6.92
CA LYS A 31 -0.79 -12.91 5.91
C LYS A 31 0.25 -12.18 5.05
N ARG A 32 0.00 -12.19 3.76
CA ARG A 32 0.74 -11.35 2.81
C ARG A 32 0.50 -9.88 3.10
N VAL A 33 1.55 -9.09 3.05
CA VAL A 33 1.47 -7.62 3.22
C VAL A 33 1.58 -6.95 1.86
N ILE A 34 0.53 -6.26 1.45
CA ILE A 34 0.54 -5.40 0.26
C ILE A 34 0.59 -3.94 0.72
N LEU A 35 1.69 -3.27 0.39
CA LEU A 35 1.88 -1.87 0.71
C LEU A 35 1.26 -0.99 -0.37
N LEU A 36 0.39 -0.06 0.04
CA LEU A 36 -0.24 0.92 -0.84
C LEU A 36 0.53 2.24 -0.75
N ASP A 37 1.19 2.60 -1.82
CA ASP A 37 1.91 3.85 -1.97
C ASP A 37 1.03 4.83 -2.75
N ALA A 38 0.29 5.68 -2.06
CA ALA A 38 -0.40 6.80 -2.70
C ALA A 38 0.62 7.86 -3.13
N GLY A 39 0.71 8.12 -4.42
CA GLY A 39 1.67 9.06 -5.01
C GLY A 39 1.58 10.46 -4.40
N HIS A 40 2.68 11.22 -4.47
CA HIS A 40 2.73 12.64 -4.04
C HIS A 40 2.37 12.85 -2.56
N GLY A 41 1.92 14.07 -2.19
CA GLY A 41 1.50 14.45 -0.84
C GLY A 41 2.13 15.76 -0.37
N GLY A 42 1.46 16.46 0.53
CA GLY A 42 1.90 17.74 1.06
C GLY A 42 1.97 18.81 -0.03
N THR A 43 3.12 19.46 -0.16
CA THR A 43 3.36 20.49 -1.19
C THR A 43 3.55 19.91 -2.60
N ASP A 44 3.83 18.62 -2.72
CA ASP A 44 3.83 17.89 -4.00
C ASP A 44 2.40 17.45 -4.34
N THR A 45 1.73 18.21 -5.18
CA THR A 45 0.35 17.92 -5.60
C THR A 45 0.25 16.81 -6.66
N GLY A 46 1.39 16.42 -7.27
CA GLY A 46 1.36 15.73 -8.54
C GLY A 46 0.69 16.58 -9.62
N VAL A 47 0.01 15.93 -10.54
CA VAL A 47 -0.80 16.62 -11.55
C VAL A 47 -1.91 17.43 -10.88
N LYS A 48 -2.05 18.67 -11.31
CA LYS A 48 -3.17 19.52 -10.94
C LYS A 48 -3.93 19.95 -12.19
N LYS A 49 -5.22 19.69 -12.19
CA LYS A 49 -6.14 20.12 -13.24
C LYS A 49 -7.44 20.59 -12.61
N ASP A 50 -7.80 21.84 -12.89
CA ASP A 50 -8.94 22.51 -12.25
C ASP A 50 -8.78 22.47 -10.69
N GLU A 51 -9.77 22.06 -9.95
CA GLU A 51 -9.73 21.82 -8.51
C GLU A 51 -9.10 20.51 -8.07
N PHE A 52 -8.84 19.58 -9.01
CA PHE A 52 -8.38 18.23 -8.72
C PHE A 52 -6.85 18.14 -8.63
N GLN A 53 -6.37 17.36 -7.67
CA GLN A 53 -4.96 17.08 -7.46
C GLN A 53 -4.75 15.56 -7.44
N GLU A 54 -3.71 15.11 -8.12
CA GLU A 54 -3.36 13.68 -8.17
C GLU A 54 -3.18 13.08 -6.78
N LYS A 55 -2.50 13.79 -5.86
CA LYS A 55 -2.24 13.31 -4.50
C LYS A 55 -3.52 12.92 -3.74
N ASP A 56 -4.62 13.66 -3.96
CA ASP A 56 -5.88 13.44 -3.26
C ASP A 56 -6.62 12.23 -3.85
N ILE A 57 -6.63 12.12 -5.18
CA ILE A 57 -7.21 10.98 -5.90
C ILE A 57 -6.48 9.68 -5.52
N ALA A 58 -5.15 9.72 -5.55
CA ALA A 58 -4.31 8.57 -5.21
C ALA A 58 -4.53 8.08 -3.77
N LEU A 59 -4.62 9.02 -2.81
CA LEU A 59 -4.85 8.68 -1.42
C LEU A 59 -6.24 8.06 -1.21
N LYS A 60 -7.29 8.68 -1.73
CA LYS A 60 -8.65 8.17 -1.60
C LYS A 60 -8.81 6.77 -2.18
N ILE A 61 -8.22 6.51 -3.35
CA ILE A 61 -8.24 5.17 -3.96
C ILE A 61 -7.49 4.16 -3.07
N ALA A 62 -6.33 4.51 -2.55
CA ALA A 62 -5.55 3.65 -1.65
C ALA A 62 -6.32 3.34 -0.35
N GLU A 63 -6.97 4.34 0.26
CA GLU A 63 -7.82 4.17 1.44
C GLU A 63 -8.98 3.21 1.18
N ILE A 64 -9.65 3.33 0.03
CA ILE A 64 -10.76 2.44 -0.35
C ILE A 64 -10.26 1.01 -0.60
N ILE A 65 -9.07 0.83 -1.20
CA ILE A 65 -8.46 -0.50 -1.35
C ILE A 65 -8.22 -1.12 0.05
N GLN A 66 -7.69 -0.35 0.99
CA GLN A 66 -7.47 -0.86 2.35
C GLN A 66 -8.78 -1.20 3.05
N GLU A 67 -9.77 -0.31 3.00
CA GLU A 67 -11.07 -0.46 3.68
C GLU A 67 -11.89 -1.65 3.13
N LYS A 68 -11.94 -1.80 1.80
CA LYS A 68 -12.73 -2.83 1.13
C LYS A 68 -12.08 -4.20 1.09
N ASN A 69 -10.87 -4.36 1.58
CA ASN A 69 -10.09 -5.60 1.51
C ASN A 69 -10.97 -6.88 1.58
N PRO A 70 -11.11 -7.64 0.48
CA PRO A 70 -11.94 -8.84 0.46
C PRO A 70 -11.18 -10.12 0.87
N PHE A 71 -9.86 -10.01 1.13
CA PHE A 71 -9.00 -11.15 1.41
C PHE A 71 -8.83 -11.35 2.91
N THR A 72 -8.87 -12.58 3.37
CA THR A 72 -8.62 -12.95 4.77
C THR A 72 -7.14 -13.16 5.09
N ASP A 73 -6.34 -13.40 4.05
CA ASP A 73 -4.90 -13.72 4.09
C ASP A 73 -4.00 -12.59 3.57
N VAL A 74 -4.57 -11.40 3.32
CA VAL A 74 -3.84 -10.20 2.87
C VAL A 74 -4.13 -9.04 3.81
N ASP A 75 -3.08 -8.33 4.21
CA ASP A 75 -3.17 -7.04 4.89
C ASP A 75 -2.71 -5.93 3.94
N PHE A 76 -3.58 -4.97 3.64
CA PHE A 76 -3.21 -3.74 2.93
C PHE A 76 -2.75 -2.67 3.91
N VAL A 77 -1.57 -2.11 3.71
CA VAL A 77 -0.96 -1.11 4.57
C VAL A 77 -0.67 0.15 3.77
N LEU A 78 -1.08 1.31 4.25
CA LEU A 78 -0.80 2.60 3.61
C LEU A 78 0.60 3.08 3.95
N LEU A 79 1.39 3.51 2.96
CA LEU A 79 2.71 4.13 3.16
C LEU A 79 2.58 5.53 3.76
N ARG A 80 1.57 6.32 3.34
CA ARG A 80 1.13 7.56 3.98
C ARG A 80 -0.35 7.48 4.34
N LYS A 81 -0.74 8.07 5.49
CA LYS A 81 -2.10 8.01 6.03
C LYS A 81 -2.86 9.32 5.89
N GLY A 82 -2.23 10.34 5.37
CA GLY A 82 -2.78 11.67 5.19
C GLY A 82 -2.02 12.43 4.11
N ASP A 83 -2.01 13.76 4.19
CA ASP A 83 -1.35 14.65 3.22
C ASP A 83 0.15 14.88 3.53
N GLU A 84 0.85 13.84 3.98
CA GLU A 84 2.28 13.92 4.23
C GLU A 84 3.08 13.92 2.93
N GLN A 85 4.09 14.79 2.85
CA GLN A 85 5.05 14.77 1.75
C GLN A 85 6.15 13.75 2.00
N ILE A 86 6.23 12.72 1.17
CA ILE A 86 7.29 11.71 1.21
C ILE A 86 7.99 11.68 -0.16
N ILE A 87 9.25 12.11 -0.20
CA ILE A 87 10.03 12.11 -1.44
C ILE A 87 10.40 10.68 -1.87
N ASN A 88 10.58 10.45 -3.17
CA ASN A 88 10.80 9.12 -3.75
C ASN A 88 11.97 8.33 -3.13
N THR A 89 13.05 9.02 -2.71
CA THR A 89 14.16 8.36 -2.00
C THR A 89 13.75 7.82 -0.63
N SER A 90 12.92 8.58 0.09
CA SER A 90 12.38 8.14 1.38
C SER A 90 11.36 7.04 1.22
N ARG A 91 10.50 7.09 0.18
CA ARG A 91 9.56 6.01 -0.14
C ARG A 91 10.29 4.70 -0.38
N ALA A 92 11.30 4.68 -1.27
CA ALA A 92 12.08 3.48 -1.54
C ALA A 92 12.78 2.93 -0.28
N LYS A 93 13.30 3.81 0.59
CA LYS A 93 13.90 3.42 1.86
C LYS A 93 12.87 2.78 2.79
N MET A 94 11.71 3.42 3.00
CA MET A 94 10.64 2.89 3.83
C MET A 94 10.13 1.53 3.31
N ILE A 95 9.94 1.40 2.01
CA ILE A 95 9.55 0.13 1.35
C ILE A 95 10.56 -0.97 1.66
N ASN A 96 11.86 -0.68 1.53
CA ASN A 96 12.92 -1.66 1.79
C ASN A 96 13.07 -2.00 3.28
N GLU A 97 12.66 -1.11 4.18
CA GLU A 97 12.61 -1.38 5.64
C GLU A 97 11.39 -2.22 6.03
N ILE A 98 10.22 -1.91 5.44
CA ILE A 98 8.96 -2.65 5.68
C ILE A 98 9.01 -4.06 5.09
N LYS A 99 9.65 -4.23 3.93
CA LYS A 99 9.75 -5.49 3.17
C LYS A 99 8.39 -6.14 2.93
N PRO A 100 7.44 -5.43 2.31
CA PRO A 100 6.15 -6.01 1.96
C PRO A 100 6.31 -7.08 0.87
N ASP A 101 5.30 -7.94 0.71
CA ASP A 101 5.27 -8.94 -0.36
C ASP A 101 5.00 -8.31 -1.74
N LEU A 102 4.34 -7.15 -1.76
CA LEU A 102 4.05 -6.36 -2.97
C LEU A 102 3.84 -4.90 -2.60
N VAL A 103 4.25 -3.99 -3.48
CA VAL A 103 3.88 -2.57 -3.44
C VAL A 103 3.01 -2.24 -4.64
N LEU A 104 1.87 -1.60 -4.39
CA LEU A 104 1.05 -0.96 -5.42
C LEU A 104 1.16 0.56 -5.24
N SER A 105 1.85 1.22 -6.17
CA SER A 105 1.98 2.68 -6.19
C SER A 105 0.87 3.27 -7.07
N ILE A 106 0.02 4.11 -6.50
CA ILE A 106 -1.21 4.62 -7.12
C ILE A 106 -0.98 6.05 -7.58
N HIS A 107 -1.21 6.29 -8.88
CA HIS A 107 -0.98 7.57 -9.55
C HIS A 107 -2.08 7.91 -10.55
N ALA A 108 -2.12 9.18 -10.97
CA ALA A 108 -2.87 9.66 -12.12
C ALA A 108 -1.92 10.42 -13.05
N ASN A 109 -1.87 9.99 -14.30
CA ASN A 109 -0.88 10.40 -15.29
C ASN A 109 -1.11 11.83 -15.81
N TYR A 110 -0.07 12.34 -16.46
CA TYR A 110 -0.04 13.63 -17.13
C TYR A 110 0.53 13.52 -18.55
N ASN A 111 -0.04 14.26 -19.46
CA ASN A 111 0.61 14.52 -20.75
C ASN A 111 0.33 15.96 -21.20
N VAL A 112 1.32 16.58 -21.87
CA VAL A 112 1.15 17.91 -22.48
C VAL A 112 0.15 17.90 -23.64
N LYS A 113 -0.10 16.75 -24.25
CA LYS A 113 -1.12 16.52 -25.26
C LYS A 113 -2.35 15.97 -24.56
N ASP A 114 -3.42 16.77 -24.44
CA ASP A 114 -4.67 16.36 -23.81
C ASP A 114 -5.38 15.19 -24.51
N SER A 115 -4.93 14.84 -25.74
CA SER A 115 -5.45 13.67 -26.47
C SER A 115 -4.92 12.34 -25.96
N LYS A 116 -3.80 12.32 -25.19
CA LYS A 116 -3.29 11.07 -24.62
C LYS A 116 -4.15 10.65 -23.43
N LYS A 117 -4.60 9.40 -23.43
CA LYS A 117 -5.49 8.84 -22.41
C LYS A 117 -5.24 7.35 -22.22
N GLY A 118 -5.71 6.81 -21.10
CA GLY A 118 -5.68 5.39 -20.79
C GLY A 118 -4.82 5.05 -19.58
N THR A 119 -4.85 3.78 -19.21
CA THR A 119 -4.10 3.20 -18.09
C THR A 119 -2.74 2.73 -18.55
N GLU A 120 -1.70 3.10 -17.83
CA GLU A 120 -0.33 2.57 -17.99
C GLU A 120 0.12 1.88 -16.72
N ILE A 121 0.94 0.84 -16.88
CA ILE A 121 1.64 0.18 -15.79
C ILE A 121 3.12 0.49 -15.91
N HIS A 122 3.67 1.20 -14.95
CA HIS A 122 5.07 1.55 -14.95
C HIS A 122 5.89 0.57 -14.11
N LEU A 123 6.93 0.01 -14.72
CA LEU A 123 7.87 -0.91 -14.10
C LEU A 123 9.29 -0.46 -14.38
N SER A 124 10.25 -0.84 -13.54
CA SER A 124 11.67 -0.59 -13.82
C SER A 124 12.40 -1.89 -14.15
N PRO A 125 13.03 -1.99 -15.33
CA PRO A 125 13.85 -3.16 -15.68
C PRO A 125 15.09 -3.31 -14.77
N LEU A 126 15.41 -2.28 -13.99
CA LEU A 126 16.50 -2.32 -13.00
C LEU A 126 16.05 -2.87 -11.63
N ASN A 127 14.75 -3.08 -11.44
CA ASN A 127 14.25 -3.72 -10.23
C ASN A 127 14.45 -5.24 -10.33
N PRO A 128 14.96 -5.92 -9.29
CA PRO A 128 15.24 -7.36 -9.33
C PRO A 128 13.99 -8.23 -9.55
N THR A 129 12.79 -7.69 -9.31
CA THR A 129 11.52 -8.42 -9.47
C THR A 129 10.73 -7.99 -10.71
N PHE A 130 11.39 -7.37 -11.69
CA PHE A 130 10.75 -6.82 -12.89
C PHE A 130 9.88 -7.85 -13.64
N GLU A 131 10.43 -9.03 -13.93
CA GLU A 131 9.71 -10.06 -14.69
C GLU A 131 8.52 -10.63 -13.90
N GLU A 132 8.63 -10.73 -12.58
CA GLU A 132 7.52 -11.14 -11.71
C GLU A 132 6.38 -10.11 -11.74
N CYS A 133 6.73 -8.82 -11.72
CA CYS A 133 5.75 -7.72 -11.74
C CYS A 133 5.03 -7.58 -13.09
N LYS A 134 5.63 -8.02 -14.21
CA LYS A 134 5.04 -7.88 -15.55
C LYS A 134 3.67 -8.55 -15.68
N ILE A 135 3.58 -9.82 -15.32
CA ILE A 135 2.35 -10.60 -15.47
C ILE A 135 1.21 -10.00 -14.65
N LEU A 136 1.50 -9.66 -13.39
CA LEU A 136 0.50 -9.04 -12.52
C LEU A 136 0.15 -7.63 -13.00
N GLY A 137 1.13 -6.85 -13.43
CA GLY A 137 0.93 -5.50 -13.96
C GLY A 137 0.02 -5.50 -15.20
N GLU A 138 0.27 -6.39 -16.17
CA GLU A 138 -0.60 -6.56 -17.35
C GLU A 138 -2.04 -6.88 -16.96
N LYS A 139 -2.22 -7.77 -15.98
CA LYS A 139 -3.54 -8.15 -15.48
C LYS A 139 -4.25 -6.97 -14.81
N ILE A 140 -3.53 -6.19 -13.97
CA ILE A 140 -4.05 -4.97 -13.34
C ILE A 140 -4.47 -3.95 -14.40
N GLY A 141 -3.59 -3.61 -15.34
CA GLY A 141 -3.85 -2.63 -16.39
C GLY A 141 -5.06 -3.01 -17.24
N LYS A 142 -5.14 -4.27 -17.67
CA LYS A 142 -6.29 -4.81 -18.41
C LYS A 142 -7.61 -4.71 -17.62
N ASN A 143 -7.58 -5.03 -16.34
CA ASN A 143 -8.78 -4.98 -15.51
C ASN A 143 -9.27 -3.55 -15.29
N ILE A 144 -8.36 -2.62 -14.95
CA ILE A 144 -8.70 -1.21 -14.74
C ILE A 144 -9.23 -0.60 -16.03
N SER A 145 -8.61 -0.89 -17.18
CA SER A 145 -9.06 -0.35 -18.47
C SER A 145 -10.50 -0.72 -18.82
N SER A 146 -11.02 -1.84 -18.30
CA SER A 146 -12.44 -2.23 -18.48
C SER A 146 -13.45 -1.24 -17.90
N LEU A 147 -13.02 -0.27 -17.09
CA LEU A 147 -13.84 0.81 -16.54
C LEU A 147 -14.04 1.98 -17.50
N GLY A 148 -13.51 1.90 -18.71
CA GLY A 148 -13.63 2.92 -19.75
C GLY A 148 -12.33 3.62 -20.10
N PHE A 149 -11.22 3.21 -19.51
CA PHE A 149 -9.89 3.66 -19.91
C PHE A 149 -9.36 2.84 -21.10
N GLU A 150 -8.49 3.43 -21.90
CA GLU A 150 -7.70 2.70 -22.88
C GLU A 150 -6.59 1.92 -22.16
N ASN A 151 -6.28 0.69 -22.58
CA ASN A 151 -5.16 -0.06 -22.02
C ASN A 151 -3.89 0.22 -22.84
N LEU A 152 -2.96 0.97 -22.27
CA LEU A 152 -1.71 1.33 -22.90
C LEU A 152 -0.56 0.35 -22.58
N GLY A 153 -0.81 -0.63 -21.67
CA GLY A 153 0.15 -1.67 -21.34
C GLY A 153 1.25 -1.22 -20.39
N ILE A 154 2.40 -1.91 -20.49
CA ILE A 154 3.56 -1.68 -19.63
C ILE A 154 4.47 -0.61 -20.26
N VAL A 155 4.90 0.32 -19.40
CA VAL A 155 5.92 1.34 -19.70
C VAL A 155 7.15 1.07 -18.83
N GLU A 156 8.27 0.82 -19.47
CA GLU A 156 9.54 0.71 -18.77
C GLU A 156 10.07 2.09 -18.41
N THR A 157 10.40 2.29 -17.14
CA THR A 157 10.85 3.59 -16.63
C THR A 157 12.00 3.46 -15.64
N ASN A 158 12.79 4.51 -15.52
CA ASN A 158 13.86 4.62 -14.53
C ASN A 158 13.43 5.43 -13.30
N SER A 159 12.14 5.37 -12.95
CA SER A 159 11.63 6.02 -11.72
C SER A 159 12.38 5.50 -10.49
N LYS A 160 12.81 6.43 -9.64
CA LYS A 160 13.67 6.12 -8.50
C LYS A 160 13.02 5.14 -7.51
N ILE A 161 11.74 5.31 -7.23
CA ILE A 161 11.02 4.43 -6.32
C ILE A 161 10.94 3.00 -6.89
N LEU A 162 10.70 2.84 -8.20
CA LEU A 162 10.61 1.54 -8.86
C LEU A 162 11.98 0.85 -8.93
N ARG A 163 13.01 1.62 -9.27
CA ARG A 163 14.37 1.09 -9.44
C ARG A 163 15.04 0.71 -8.11
N ASP A 164 14.89 1.57 -7.09
CA ASP A 164 15.64 1.45 -5.83
C ASP A 164 14.92 0.54 -4.80
N SER A 165 13.67 0.13 -5.07
CA SER A 165 12.97 -0.86 -4.26
C SER A 165 13.53 -2.27 -4.49
N GLN A 166 13.69 -3.04 -3.42
CA GLN A 166 14.23 -4.42 -3.43
C GLN A 166 13.13 -5.48 -3.34
N VAL A 167 11.87 -5.08 -3.49
CA VAL A 167 10.67 -5.90 -3.39
C VAL A 167 9.81 -5.70 -4.63
N PRO A 168 8.85 -6.61 -4.92
CA PRO A 168 7.90 -6.42 -6.01
C PRO A 168 7.16 -5.09 -5.88
N ILE A 169 7.21 -4.28 -6.95
CA ILE A 169 6.56 -2.98 -7.00
C ILE A 169 5.99 -2.70 -8.39
N ILE A 170 4.71 -2.29 -8.41
CA ILE A 170 3.97 -1.94 -9.61
C ILE A 170 3.41 -0.53 -9.42
N MET A 171 3.76 0.40 -10.31
CA MET A 171 3.15 1.72 -10.33
C MET A 171 2.01 1.72 -11.34
N ILE A 172 0.85 2.15 -10.90
CA ILE A 172 -0.40 2.15 -11.65
C ILE A 172 -0.77 3.59 -11.97
N GLU A 173 -0.58 3.98 -13.20
CA GLU A 173 -1.09 5.22 -13.78
C GLU A 173 -2.50 4.95 -14.28
N ILE A 174 -3.50 5.19 -13.44
CA ILE A 174 -4.89 4.76 -13.66
C ILE A 174 -5.48 5.38 -14.93
N GLY A 175 -5.17 6.64 -15.19
CA GLY A 175 -5.61 7.40 -16.36
C GLY A 175 -4.99 8.79 -16.34
N TYR A 176 -5.16 9.55 -17.41
CA TYR A 176 -4.60 10.90 -17.56
C TYR A 176 -5.53 11.98 -17.00
N LEU A 177 -5.12 12.63 -15.91
CA LEU A 177 -5.89 13.72 -15.32
C LEU A 177 -5.98 14.93 -16.27
N THR A 178 -5.07 15.05 -17.23
CA THR A 178 -5.08 16.08 -18.29
C THR A 178 -6.08 15.78 -19.42
N ASN A 179 -6.50 14.53 -19.62
CA ASN A 179 -7.48 14.14 -20.64
C ASN A 179 -8.90 14.24 -20.09
N ASP A 180 -9.82 14.80 -20.87
CA ASP A 180 -11.20 15.04 -20.41
C ASP A 180 -12.01 13.78 -20.13
N ASP A 181 -11.80 12.70 -20.92
CA ASP A 181 -12.54 11.45 -20.74
C ASP A 181 -12.04 10.72 -19.50
N ASP A 182 -10.72 10.56 -19.37
CA ASP A 182 -10.11 9.93 -18.21
C ASP A 182 -10.39 10.72 -16.92
N ARG A 183 -10.31 12.07 -16.99
CA ARG A 183 -10.60 12.94 -15.85
C ARG A 183 -12.03 12.75 -15.33
N LYS A 184 -13.02 12.64 -16.20
CA LYS A 184 -14.41 12.37 -15.80
C LYS A 184 -14.53 11.07 -14.97
N ILE A 185 -13.72 10.06 -15.30
CA ILE A 185 -13.73 8.79 -14.56
C ILE A 185 -12.96 8.96 -13.25
N LEU A 186 -11.76 9.57 -13.31
CA LEU A 186 -10.85 9.75 -12.17
C LEU A 186 -11.40 10.67 -11.08
N THR A 187 -12.19 11.68 -11.43
CA THR A 187 -12.73 12.66 -10.48
C THR A 187 -14.12 12.30 -9.94
N ASN A 188 -14.72 11.25 -10.46
CA ASN A 188 -15.96 10.71 -9.92
C ASN A 188 -15.68 9.66 -8.85
N GLU A 189 -15.79 10.06 -7.59
CA GLU A 189 -15.48 9.20 -6.42
C GLU A 189 -16.29 7.89 -6.40
N SER A 190 -17.47 7.83 -7.06
CA SER A 190 -18.24 6.59 -7.17
C SER A 190 -17.52 5.49 -7.99
N ASN A 191 -16.45 5.84 -8.71
CA ASN A 191 -15.62 4.89 -9.45
C ASN A 191 -14.48 4.30 -8.60
N TYR A 192 -14.08 4.93 -7.50
CA TYR A 192 -12.97 4.44 -6.69
C TYR A 192 -13.19 3.02 -6.13
N PRO A 193 -14.38 2.67 -5.62
CA PRO A 193 -14.67 1.29 -5.26
C PRO A 193 -14.55 0.31 -6.43
N LYS A 194 -14.93 0.73 -7.64
CA LYS A 194 -14.80 -0.11 -8.83
C LYS A 194 -13.35 -0.30 -9.25
N ILE A 195 -12.51 0.75 -9.12
CA ILE A 195 -11.06 0.66 -9.36
C ILE A 195 -10.43 -0.33 -8.37
N ALA A 196 -10.79 -0.24 -7.08
CA ALA A 196 -10.35 -1.20 -6.06
C ALA A 196 -10.77 -2.64 -6.42
N ASP A 197 -12.03 -2.86 -6.83
CA ASP A 197 -12.52 -4.17 -7.22
C ASP A 197 -11.71 -4.75 -8.40
N LYS A 198 -11.33 -3.92 -9.40
CA LYS A 198 -10.51 -4.33 -10.53
C LYS A 198 -9.08 -4.71 -10.14
N ILE A 199 -8.51 -4.04 -9.16
CA ILE A 199 -7.22 -4.41 -8.56
C ILE A 199 -7.37 -5.74 -7.81
N PHE A 200 -8.41 -5.92 -6.99
CA PHE A 200 -8.68 -7.18 -6.29
C PHE A 200 -8.88 -8.36 -7.25
N GLU A 201 -9.60 -8.16 -8.37
CA GLU A 201 -9.75 -9.18 -9.42
C GLU A 201 -8.38 -9.61 -9.99
N ALA A 202 -7.44 -8.70 -10.12
CA ALA A 202 -6.10 -9.02 -10.59
C ALA A 202 -5.25 -9.76 -9.54
N LEU A 203 -5.45 -9.49 -8.25
CA LEU A 203 -4.74 -10.12 -7.14
C LEU A 203 -5.25 -11.54 -6.80
N LYS A 204 -6.46 -11.89 -7.26
CA LYS A 204 -6.97 -13.26 -7.16
C LYS A 204 -6.18 -14.19 -8.09
N ASN A 205 -5.70 -15.27 -7.57
CA ASN A 205 -4.96 -16.30 -8.32
C ASN A 205 -5.82 -16.98 -9.39
#